data_1c3643098091839c23c3709f2cb0f967
#
_entry.id   1c3643098091839c23c3709f2cb0f967
#
_cell.length_a   1.000
_cell.length_b   1.000
_cell.length_c   1.000
_cell.angle_alpha   90.00
_cell.angle_beta   90.00
_cell.angle_gamma   90.00
#
_symmetry.space_group_name_H-M   'P 1'
#
loop_
_entity.id
_entity.type
_entity.pdbx_description
1 polymer ?
#
loop_
_entity_poly.entity_id
_entity_poly.type
_entity_poly.pdbx_seq_one_letter_code
_entity_poly.pdbx_strand_id
1 'polypeptide(L)'
;FGGTANISETGYTYAEYARKGFGELVAVAVLSLGMYMVLSTITRTTSRPSRIGFSVLSGLLMVNVLVILASSLQRLMLYESAYGFSQLRTYTHVFIYWLAALILAVVVLEILRRRGHLAFALLIAVVGFGVSLAVLNVDGFIVKRNVQRAVAGEALDVAYLNALSADAVPQLIASYTASETPEDVQEKLGAALACRAKVTNDPASLPWQEYNFSQARAYNLLQENKAQWSDFRPYTSFNEWFIRVDGEEIPCSGFIDFMD
;
A
#
# COMPACT_ATOMS: atom_id res chain seq x y z
N PHE A 1 -18.93 13.69 -10.63
CA PHE A 1 -17.73 14.44 -10.26
C PHE A 1 -18.05 15.58 -9.31
N GLY A 2 -18.85 15.34 -8.27
CA GLY A 2 -19.21 16.36 -7.30
C GLY A 2 -18.21 16.37 -6.16
N GLY A 3 -17.14 17.15 -6.28
CA GLY A 3 -16.15 17.37 -5.24
C GLY A 3 -16.73 17.68 -3.86
N THR A 4 -16.13 18.56 -3.13
CA THR A 4 -16.45 18.96 -1.75
C THR A 4 -17.92 19.33 -1.48
N ALA A 5 -18.71 19.66 -2.49
CA ALA A 5 -20.12 20.06 -2.33
C ALA A 5 -21.07 18.92 -1.89
N ASN A 6 -20.77 17.65 -2.24
CA ASN A 6 -21.61 16.50 -1.85
C ASN A 6 -21.36 16.01 -0.43
N ILE A 7 -20.26 16.40 0.21
CA ILE A 7 -19.88 15.92 1.56
C ILE A 7 -20.75 16.60 2.62
N SER A 8 -21.13 17.85 2.41
CA SER A 8 -21.98 18.60 3.33
C SER A 8 -23.43 18.11 3.36
N GLU A 9 -23.91 17.46 2.31
CA GLU A 9 -25.28 16.96 2.22
C GLU A 9 -25.47 15.51 2.73
N THR A 10 -24.42 14.68 2.67
CA THR A 10 -24.55 13.23 2.98
C THR A 10 -24.07 12.82 4.37
N GLY A 11 -23.47 13.74 5.14
CA GLY A 11 -22.99 13.46 6.51
C GLY A 11 -21.80 12.47 6.58
N TYR A 12 -21.23 12.06 5.46
CA TYR A 12 -20.02 11.22 5.42
C TYR A 12 -18.77 12.04 5.73
N THR A 13 -17.84 11.44 6.48
CA THR A 13 -16.50 12.00 6.60
C THR A 13 -15.75 11.87 5.26
N TYR A 14 -14.76 12.73 5.02
CA TYR A 14 -13.90 12.66 3.83
C TYR A 14 -13.32 11.25 3.63
N ALA A 15 -12.97 10.59 4.73
CA ALA A 15 -12.42 9.23 4.75
C ALA A 15 -13.42 8.18 4.27
N GLU A 16 -14.63 8.21 4.79
CA GLU A 16 -15.66 7.23 4.42
C GLU A 16 -16.07 7.35 2.96
N TYR A 17 -16.21 8.59 2.45
CA TYR A 17 -16.53 8.84 1.05
C TYR A 17 -15.41 8.33 0.11
N ALA A 18 -14.14 8.59 0.45
CA ALA A 18 -13.02 8.14 -0.37
C ALA A 18 -12.85 6.62 -0.32
N ARG A 19 -12.99 5.99 0.86
CA ARG A 19 -12.86 4.54 1.06
C ARG A 19 -13.96 3.75 0.34
N LYS A 20 -15.21 4.15 0.50
CA LYS A 20 -16.37 3.44 -0.07
C LYS A 20 -16.39 3.54 -1.59
N GLY A 21 -16.24 4.74 -2.15
CA GLY A 21 -16.27 4.92 -3.60
C GLY A 21 -15.06 4.35 -4.35
N PHE A 22 -13.92 4.20 -3.69
CA PHE A 22 -12.72 3.61 -4.28
C PHE A 22 -12.88 2.11 -4.55
N GLY A 23 -13.27 1.32 -3.54
CA GLY A 23 -13.43 -0.13 -3.67
C GLY A 23 -14.46 -0.52 -4.75
N GLU A 24 -15.56 0.23 -4.84
CA GLU A 24 -16.59 0.05 -5.86
C GLU A 24 -16.04 0.25 -7.28
N LEU A 25 -15.23 1.30 -7.50
CA LEU A 25 -14.65 1.58 -8.81
C LEU A 25 -13.66 0.50 -9.25
N VAL A 26 -12.83 -0.02 -8.33
CA VAL A 26 -11.91 -1.12 -8.61
C VAL A 26 -12.69 -2.40 -8.92
N ALA A 27 -13.73 -2.71 -8.15
CA ALA A 27 -14.59 -3.87 -8.41
C ALA A 27 -15.24 -3.80 -9.80
N VAL A 28 -15.77 -2.64 -10.20
CA VAL A 28 -16.32 -2.42 -11.55
C VAL A 28 -15.27 -2.66 -12.63
N ALA A 29 -14.03 -2.19 -12.43
CA ALA A 29 -12.96 -2.40 -13.39
C ALA A 29 -12.60 -3.88 -13.56
N VAL A 30 -12.47 -4.63 -12.46
CA VAL A 30 -12.18 -6.08 -12.46
C VAL A 30 -13.33 -6.85 -13.10
N LEU A 31 -14.58 -6.56 -12.74
CA LEU A 31 -15.76 -7.23 -13.30
C LEU A 31 -15.91 -6.95 -14.81
N SER A 32 -15.66 -5.72 -15.24
CA SER A 32 -15.69 -5.34 -16.66
C SER A 32 -14.65 -6.09 -17.48
N LEU A 33 -13.41 -6.20 -16.94
CA LEU A 33 -12.35 -6.99 -17.57
C LEU A 33 -12.72 -8.47 -17.64
N GLY A 34 -13.23 -9.04 -16.54
CA GLY A 34 -13.70 -10.43 -16.49
C GLY A 34 -14.83 -10.69 -17.50
N MET A 35 -15.81 -9.80 -17.57
CA MET A 35 -16.90 -9.89 -18.54
C MET A 35 -16.38 -9.84 -19.99
N TYR A 36 -15.44 -8.95 -20.28
CA TYR A 36 -14.79 -8.91 -21.59
C TYR A 36 -14.10 -10.24 -21.92
N MET A 37 -13.32 -10.79 -20.97
CA MET A 37 -12.61 -12.07 -21.18
C MET A 37 -13.59 -13.21 -21.50
N VAL A 38 -14.68 -13.33 -20.76
CA VAL A 38 -15.74 -14.33 -21.00
C VAL A 38 -16.38 -14.09 -22.37
N LEU A 39 -16.82 -12.87 -22.67
CA LEU A 39 -17.47 -12.56 -23.95
C LEU A 39 -16.52 -12.77 -25.14
N SER A 40 -15.23 -12.46 -25.00
CA SER A 40 -14.24 -12.66 -26.07
C SER A 40 -14.02 -14.13 -26.44
N THR A 41 -14.25 -15.06 -25.47
CA THR A 41 -14.13 -16.50 -25.71
C THR A 41 -15.40 -17.12 -26.26
N ILE A 42 -16.57 -16.64 -25.84
CA ILE A 42 -17.87 -17.21 -26.23
C ILE A 42 -18.36 -16.65 -27.57
N THR A 43 -18.07 -15.37 -27.85
CA THR A 43 -18.62 -14.68 -29.02
C THR A 43 -17.94 -15.14 -30.32
N ARG A 44 -18.73 -15.84 -31.17
CA ARG A 44 -18.27 -16.22 -32.51
C ARG A 44 -18.47 -15.05 -33.49
N THR A 45 -17.40 -14.36 -33.83
CA THR A 45 -17.39 -13.25 -34.81
C THR A 45 -17.08 -13.79 -36.20
N THR A 46 -18.07 -14.32 -36.91
CA THR A 46 -17.90 -14.93 -38.25
C THR A 46 -17.91 -13.91 -39.39
N SER A 47 -18.69 -12.83 -39.27
CA SER A 47 -18.79 -11.79 -40.29
C SER A 47 -17.89 -10.57 -39.99
N ARG A 48 -17.45 -9.85 -41.05
CA ARG A 48 -16.68 -8.59 -40.91
C ARG A 48 -17.39 -7.55 -40.03
N PRO A 49 -18.70 -7.23 -40.24
CA PRO A 49 -19.36 -6.21 -39.43
C PRO A 49 -19.49 -6.64 -37.96
N SER A 50 -19.77 -7.93 -37.68
CA SER A 50 -19.83 -8.43 -36.30
C SER A 50 -18.49 -8.29 -35.57
N ARG A 51 -17.36 -8.54 -36.27
CA ARG A 51 -16.01 -8.37 -35.71
C ARG A 51 -15.69 -6.90 -35.39
N ILE A 52 -16.00 -6.01 -36.33
CA ILE A 52 -15.75 -4.56 -36.13
C ILE A 52 -16.59 -4.07 -34.96
N GLY A 53 -17.89 -4.43 -34.94
CA GLY A 53 -18.79 -4.04 -33.86
C GLY A 53 -18.30 -4.52 -32.48
N PHE A 54 -17.87 -5.79 -32.40
CA PHE A 54 -17.30 -6.32 -31.13
C PHE A 54 -16.03 -5.58 -30.70
N SER A 55 -15.07 -5.35 -31.62
CA SER A 55 -13.82 -4.64 -31.30
C SER A 55 -14.07 -3.18 -30.89
N VAL A 56 -15.00 -2.49 -31.55
CA VAL A 56 -15.36 -1.11 -31.18
C VAL A 56 -16.01 -1.04 -29.80
N LEU A 57 -17.00 -1.90 -29.54
CA LEU A 57 -17.67 -1.95 -28.24
C LEU A 57 -16.70 -2.34 -27.10
N SER A 58 -15.85 -3.34 -27.35
CA SER A 58 -14.82 -3.74 -26.39
C SER A 58 -13.81 -2.62 -26.14
N GLY A 59 -13.36 -1.94 -27.18
CA GLY A 59 -12.47 -0.79 -27.06
C GLY A 59 -13.09 0.34 -26.25
N LEU A 60 -14.35 0.69 -26.52
CA LEU A 60 -15.10 1.68 -25.74
C LEU A 60 -15.22 1.29 -24.26
N LEU A 61 -15.55 0.01 -24.00
CA LEU A 61 -15.60 -0.51 -22.62
C LEU A 61 -14.25 -0.32 -21.92
N MET A 62 -13.14 -0.73 -22.55
CA MET A 62 -11.80 -0.64 -21.96
C MET A 62 -11.37 0.82 -21.70
N VAL A 63 -11.68 1.73 -22.61
CA VAL A 63 -11.43 3.18 -22.39
C VAL A 63 -12.21 3.70 -21.19
N ASN A 64 -13.50 3.34 -21.05
CA ASN A 64 -14.27 3.71 -19.87
C ASN A 64 -13.67 3.15 -18.57
N VAL A 65 -13.22 1.90 -18.58
CA VAL A 65 -12.59 1.28 -17.44
C VAL A 65 -11.27 2.00 -17.05
N LEU A 66 -10.46 2.41 -18.04
CA LEU A 66 -9.25 3.21 -17.76
C LEU A 66 -9.58 4.57 -17.13
N VAL A 67 -10.65 5.23 -17.58
CA VAL A 67 -11.14 6.49 -16.97
C VAL A 67 -11.57 6.25 -15.51
N ILE A 68 -12.27 5.15 -15.24
CA ILE A 68 -12.67 4.74 -13.89
C ILE A 68 -11.45 4.50 -13.01
N LEU A 69 -10.43 3.78 -13.51
CA LEU A 69 -9.18 3.53 -12.77
C LEU A 69 -8.41 4.82 -12.50
N ALA A 70 -8.33 5.74 -13.45
CA ALA A 70 -7.70 7.04 -13.24
C ALA A 70 -8.43 7.85 -12.15
N SER A 71 -9.76 7.82 -12.15
CA SER A 71 -10.58 8.44 -11.10
C SER A 71 -10.37 7.79 -9.73
N SER A 72 -10.24 6.45 -9.69
CA SER A 72 -9.95 5.70 -8.46
C SER A 72 -8.59 6.06 -7.90
N LEU A 73 -7.56 6.13 -8.76
CA LEU A 73 -6.21 6.52 -8.37
C LEU A 73 -6.17 7.95 -7.79
N GLN A 74 -6.87 8.89 -8.43
CA GLN A 74 -6.98 10.26 -7.92
C GLN A 74 -7.62 10.31 -6.53
N ARG A 75 -8.69 9.55 -6.30
CA ARG A 75 -9.34 9.46 -4.97
C ARG A 75 -8.40 8.87 -3.93
N LEU A 76 -7.65 7.83 -4.29
CA LEU A 76 -6.68 7.20 -3.40
C LEU A 76 -5.57 8.18 -3.01
N MET A 77 -5.02 8.95 -3.95
CA MET A 77 -4.02 9.98 -3.68
C MET A 77 -4.54 11.09 -2.76
N LEU A 78 -5.79 11.53 -2.93
CA LEU A 78 -6.43 12.51 -2.04
C LEU A 78 -6.60 11.94 -0.63
N TYR A 79 -6.94 10.66 -0.52
CA TYR A 79 -7.06 10.00 0.77
C TYR A 79 -5.72 9.88 1.49
N GLU A 80 -4.66 9.54 0.77
CA GLU A 80 -3.29 9.44 1.32
C GLU A 80 -2.74 10.81 1.75
N SER A 81 -3.07 11.87 1.03
CA SER A 81 -2.68 13.22 1.44
C SER A 81 -3.31 13.63 2.77
N ALA A 82 -4.54 13.20 3.05
CA ALA A 82 -5.25 13.52 4.29
C ALA A 82 -4.85 12.61 5.47
N TYR A 83 -4.72 11.30 5.24
CA TYR A 83 -4.61 10.29 6.30
C TYR A 83 -3.27 9.54 6.33
N GLY A 84 -2.30 9.89 5.46
CA GLY A 84 -1.01 9.23 5.37
C GLY A 84 -1.01 7.93 4.58
N PHE A 85 0.16 7.31 4.52
CA PHE A 85 0.40 6.07 3.77
C PHE A 85 0.21 4.85 4.66
N SER A 86 -0.44 3.81 4.12
CA SER A 86 -0.58 2.51 4.77
C SER A 86 -0.26 1.36 3.81
N GLN A 87 -0.02 0.16 4.34
CA GLN A 87 0.29 -1.03 3.53
C GLN A 87 -0.82 -1.31 2.52
N LEU A 88 -2.09 -1.33 2.96
CA LEU A 88 -3.23 -1.59 2.08
C LEU A 88 -3.31 -0.59 0.92
N ARG A 89 -3.10 0.71 1.19
CA ARG A 89 -3.13 1.77 0.18
C ARG A 89 -1.99 1.61 -0.81
N THR A 90 -0.78 1.31 -0.34
CA THR A 90 0.38 1.09 -1.20
C THR A 90 0.20 -0.15 -2.09
N TYR A 91 -0.30 -1.27 -1.54
CA TYR A 91 -0.64 -2.46 -2.34
C TYR A 91 -1.68 -2.15 -3.40
N THR A 92 -2.65 -1.33 -3.06
CA THR A 92 -3.71 -0.91 -3.99
C THR A 92 -3.17 -0.06 -5.13
N HIS A 93 -2.21 0.83 -4.88
CA HIS A 93 -1.53 1.57 -5.95
C HIS A 93 -0.86 0.62 -6.95
N VAL A 94 -0.06 -0.33 -6.46
CA VAL A 94 0.62 -1.30 -7.30
C VAL A 94 -0.40 -2.13 -8.09
N PHE A 95 -1.50 -2.52 -7.46
CA PHE A 95 -2.60 -3.25 -8.12
C PHE A 95 -3.24 -2.44 -9.25
N ILE A 96 -3.57 -1.17 -9.02
CA ILE A 96 -4.17 -0.30 -10.05
C ILE A 96 -3.24 -0.14 -11.25
N TYR A 97 -1.93 0.04 -11.04
CA TYR A 97 -0.97 0.16 -12.15
C TYR A 97 -0.90 -1.12 -12.98
N TRP A 98 -0.85 -2.30 -12.34
CA TRP A 98 -0.85 -3.57 -13.06
C TRP A 98 -2.18 -3.86 -13.76
N LEU A 99 -3.30 -3.49 -13.15
CA LEU A 99 -4.62 -3.61 -13.79
C LEU A 99 -4.73 -2.69 -15.01
N ALA A 100 -4.26 -1.45 -14.92
CA ALA A 100 -4.22 -0.54 -16.06
C ALA A 100 -3.30 -1.06 -17.17
N ALA A 101 -2.12 -1.59 -16.83
CA ALA A 101 -1.22 -2.21 -17.79
C ALA A 101 -1.86 -3.43 -18.49
N LEU A 102 -2.58 -4.26 -17.74
CA LEU A 102 -3.32 -5.39 -18.29
C LEU A 102 -4.43 -4.94 -19.26
N ILE A 103 -5.20 -3.92 -18.89
CA ILE A 103 -6.26 -3.37 -19.75
C ILE A 103 -5.65 -2.80 -21.04
N LEU A 104 -4.53 -2.07 -20.96
CA LEU A 104 -3.82 -1.59 -22.14
C LEU A 104 -3.32 -2.75 -23.02
N ALA A 105 -2.77 -3.80 -22.42
CA ALA A 105 -2.37 -5.00 -23.14
C ALA A 105 -3.56 -5.67 -23.86
N VAL A 106 -4.73 -5.74 -23.18
CA VAL A 106 -5.97 -6.25 -23.79
C VAL A 106 -6.39 -5.43 -25.00
N VAL A 107 -6.34 -4.10 -24.91
CA VAL A 107 -6.65 -3.19 -26.04
C VAL A 107 -5.69 -3.43 -27.22
N VAL A 108 -4.40 -3.52 -26.93
CA VAL A 108 -3.38 -3.78 -27.97
C VAL A 108 -3.59 -5.15 -28.63
N LEU A 109 -3.84 -6.20 -27.83
CA LEU A 109 -4.09 -7.55 -28.35
C LEU A 109 -5.37 -7.63 -29.20
N GLU A 110 -6.41 -6.86 -28.81
CA GLU A 110 -7.65 -6.75 -29.61
C GLU A 110 -7.39 -6.07 -30.96
N ILE A 111 -6.63 -4.96 -30.97
CA ILE A 111 -6.26 -4.24 -32.22
C ILE A 111 -5.40 -5.15 -33.12
N LEU A 112 -4.42 -5.85 -32.54
CA LEU A 112 -3.53 -6.77 -33.24
C LEU A 112 -4.23 -8.10 -33.60
N ARG A 113 -5.47 -8.30 -33.16
CA ARG A 113 -6.26 -9.55 -33.35
C ARG A 113 -5.57 -10.80 -32.79
N ARG A 114 -4.82 -10.67 -31.71
CA ARG A 114 -4.06 -11.74 -31.05
C ARG A 114 -4.70 -12.17 -29.73
N ARG A 115 -6.01 -12.39 -29.71
CA ARG A 115 -6.78 -12.78 -28.50
C ARG A 115 -6.23 -14.02 -27.78
N GLY A 116 -5.57 -14.95 -28.52
CA GLY A 116 -4.96 -16.14 -27.91
C GLY A 116 -3.86 -15.84 -26.87
N HIS A 117 -3.34 -14.60 -26.80
CA HIS A 117 -2.32 -14.19 -25.84
C HIS A 117 -2.91 -13.54 -24.57
N LEU A 118 -4.24 -13.46 -24.44
CA LEU A 118 -4.88 -12.83 -23.27
C LEU A 118 -4.51 -13.53 -21.95
N ALA A 119 -4.49 -14.87 -21.95
CA ALA A 119 -4.09 -15.63 -20.76
C ALA A 119 -2.63 -15.36 -20.37
N PHE A 120 -1.76 -15.21 -21.37
CA PHE A 120 -0.35 -14.86 -21.12
C PHE A 120 -0.19 -13.43 -20.58
N ALA A 121 -0.95 -12.47 -21.11
CA ALA A 121 -0.97 -11.10 -20.58
C ALA A 121 -1.46 -11.06 -19.12
N LEU A 122 -2.51 -11.84 -18.80
CA LEU A 122 -2.99 -11.99 -17.42
C LEU A 122 -1.91 -12.58 -16.51
N LEU A 123 -1.24 -13.64 -16.95
CA LEU A 123 -0.15 -14.28 -16.19
C LEU A 123 0.97 -13.28 -15.90
N ILE A 124 1.40 -12.51 -16.91
CA ILE A 124 2.42 -11.46 -16.73
C ILE A 124 1.95 -10.42 -15.70
N ALA A 125 0.70 -9.99 -15.77
CA ALA A 125 0.17 -8.99 -14.84
C ALA A 125 0.16 -9.51 -13.40
N VAL A 126 -0.28 -10.76 -13.18
CA VAL A 126 -0.32 -11.38 -11.85
C VAL A 126 1.09 -11.60 -11.29
N VAL A 127 2.00 -12.18 -12.09
CA VAL A 127 3.39 -12.39 -11.69
C VAL A 127 4.10 -11.06 -11.46
N GLY A 128 3.91 -10.10 -12.37
CA GLY A 128 4.50 -8.77 -12.25
C GLY A 128 4.03 -8.02 -11.00
N PHE A 129 2.74 -8.11 -10.67
CA PHE A 129 2.20 -7.59 -9.41
C PHE A 129 2.91 -8.20 -8.20
N GLY A 130 2.98 -9.54 -8.12
CA GLY A 130 3.64 -10.24 -7.02
C GLY A 130 5.13 -9.89 -6.90
N VAL A 131 5.86 -9.88 -8.03
CA VAL A 131 7.28 -9.50 -8.06
C VAL A 131 7.47 -8.03 -7.65
N SER A 132 6.59 -7.14 -8.09
CA SER A 132 6.65 -5.72 -7.68
C SER A 132 6.54 -5.57 -6.17
N LEU A 133 5.62 -6.29 -5.51
CA LEU A 133 5.47 -6.25 -4.06
C LEU A 133 6.66 -6.88 -3.33
N ALA A 134 7.27 -7.92 -3.89
CA ALA A 134 8.45 -8.56 -3.30
C ALA A 134 9.72 -7.69 -3.40
N VAL A 135 9.86 -6.90 -4.49
CA VAL A 135 11.03 -6.05 -4.72
C VAL A 135 10.89 -4.68 -4.04
N LEU A 136 9.67 -4.15 -3.99
CA LEU A 136 9.38 -2.90 -3.30
C LEU A 136 9.44 -3.14 -1.79
N ASN A 137 10.37 -2.49 -1.10
CA ASN A 137 10.29 -2.40 0.37
C ASN A 137 9.12 -1.46 0.74
N VAL A 138 7.91 -2.05 0.77
CA VAL A 138 6.67 -1.30 0.98
C VAL A 138 6.70 -0.60 2.34
N ASP A 139 7.15 -1.28 3.39
CA ASP A 139 7.17 -0.70 4.74
C ASP A 139 8.22 0.40 4.87
N GLY A 140 9.39 0.24 4.26
CA GLY A 140 10.37 1.32 4.15
C GLY A 140 9.83 2.53 3.37
N PHE A 141 9.11 2.29 2.28
CA PHE A 141 8.46 3.35 1.51
C PHE A 141 7.42 4.10 2.36
N ILE A 142 6.59 3.39 3.11
CA ILE A 142 5.57 3.97 4.01
C ILE A 142 6.24 4.84 5.08
N VAL A 143 7.29 4.33 5.75
CA VAL A 143 8.05 5.10 6.74
C VAL A 143 8.54 6.40 6.10
N LYS A 144 9.22 6.32 4.96
CA LYS A 144 9.75 7.51 4.27
C LYS A 144 8.67 8.54 3.98
N ARG A 145 7.51 8.10 3.45
CA ARG A 145 6.41 9.00 3.10
C ARG A 145 5.74 9.63 4.31
N ASN A 146 5.49 8.84 5.37
CA ASN A 146 4.85 9.36 6.58
C ASN A 146 5.80 10.30 7.35
N VAL A 147 7.10 10.01 7.38
CA VAL A 147 8.10 10.95 7.94
C VAL A 147 8.17 12.23 7.12
N GLN A 148 8.18 12.18 5.80
CA GLN A 148 8.13 13.39 4.95
C GLN A 148 6.89 14.25 5.23
N ARG A 149 5.73 13.63 5.48
CA ARG A 149 4.52 14.35 5.88
C ARG A 149 4.65 14.95 7.28
N ALA A 150 5.26 14.24 8.22
CA ALA A 150 5.50 14.75 9.56
C ALA A 150 6.44 15.95 9.55
N VAL A 151 7.50 15.94 8.76
CA VAL A 151 8.39 17.09 8.53
C VAL A 151 7.63 18.29 7.94
N ALA A 152 6.56 18.04 7.18
CA ALA A 152 5.68 19.09 6.65
C ALA A 152 4.61 19.57 7.65
N GLY A 153 4.61 19.07 8.89
CA GLY A 153 3.71 19.50 9.97
C GLY A 153 2.50 18.59 10.21
N GLU A 154 2.44 17.43 9.56
CA GLU A 154 1.37 16.45 9.80
C GLU A 154 1.72 15.54 10.99
N ALA A 155 0.70 14.93 11.62
CA ALA A 155 0.92 14.00 12.72
C ALA A 155 1.64 12.72 12.25
N LEU A 156 2.62 12.23 13.06
CA LEU A 156 3.28 10.96 12.86
C LEU A 156 2.69 9.92 13.83
N ASP A 157 2.12 8.87 13.30
CA ASP A 157 1.53 7.77 14.06
C ASP A 157 2.62 6.76 14.44
N VAL A 158 3.08 6.81 15.69
CA VAL A 158 4.11 5.91 16.23
C VAL A 158 3.58 4.49 16.40
N ALA A 159 2.31 4.31 16.77
CA ALA A 159 1.69 3.00 16.92
C ALA A 159 1.67 2.27 15.57
N TYR A 160 1.31 2.98 14.50
CA TYR A 160 1.35 2.44 13.15
C TYR A 160 2.79 2.09 12.70
N LEU A 161 3.79 2.93 13.02
CA LEU A 161 5.20 2.63 12.75
C LEU A 161 5.64 1.35 13.47
N ASN A 162 5.19 1.14 14.70
CA ASN A 162 5.48 -0.09 15.46
C ASN A 162 4.80 -1.33 14.85
N ALA A 163 3.70 -1.19 14.15
CA ALA A 163 2.97 -2.28 13.51
C ALA A 163 3.58 -2.75 12.16
N LEU A 164 4.45 -1.95 11.54
CA LEU A 164 5.10 -2.31 10.27
C LEU A 164 6.03 -3.53 10.44
N SER A 165 6.43 -4.18 9.36
CA SER A 165 7.35 -5.32 9.39
C SER A 165 8.79 -4.91 9.71
N ALA A 166 9.67 -5.89 9.85
CA ALA A 166 11.11 -5.68 10.04
C ALA A 166 11.77 -4.89 8.89
N ASP A 167 11.17 -4.92 7.69
CA ASP A 167 11.65 -4.18 6.51
C ASP A 167 11.58 -2.65 6.68
N ALA A 168 10.81 -2.15 7.64
CA ALA A 168 10.73 -0.74 7.98
C ALA A 168 11.97 -0.22 8.72
N VAL A 169 12.67 -1.09 9.49
CA VAL A 169 13.75 -0.71 10.41
C VAL A 169 14.88 0.07 9.74
N PRO A 170 15.42 -0.34 8.59
CA PRO A 170 16.49 0.42 7.93
C PRO A 170 16.05 1.86 7.60
N GLN A 171 14.81 2.05 7.17
CA GLN A 171 14.31 3.38 6.83
C GLN A 171 13.97 4.21 8.08
N LEU A 172 13.50 3.58 9.17
CA LEU A 172 13.31 4.26 10.46
C LEU A 172 14.64 4.83 10.96
N ILE A 173 15.72 4.04 10.94
CA ILE A 173 17.06 4.48 11.35
C ILE A 173 17.54 5.60 10.43
N ALA A 174 17.43 5.45 9.11
CA ALA A 174 17.83 6.47 8.16
C ALA A 174 17.09 7.80 8.37
N SER A 175 15.78 7.74 8.68
CA SER A 175 14.99 8.93 8.96
C SER A 175 15.31 9.56 10.32
N TYR A 176 15.63 8.75 11.34
CA TYR A 176 16.02 9.20 12.66
C TYR A 176 17.36 9.95 12.63
N THR A 177 18.33 9.45 11.86
CA THR A 177 19.68 10.02 11.76
C THR A 177 19.80 11.15 10.74
N ALA A 178 18.75 11.44 9.99
CA ALA A 178 18.77 12.50 8.99
C ALA A 178 18.79 13.88 9.67
N SER A 179 19.74 14.73 9.27
CA SER A 179 19.91 16.09 9.83
C SER A 179 18.72 17.03 9.55
N GLU A 180 17.89 16.70 8.59
CA GLU A 180 16.71 17.48 8.19
C GLU A 180 15.45 17.13 9.01
N THR A 181 15.52 16.11 9.87
CA THR A 181 14.37 15.66 10.67
C THR A 181 14.21 16.57 11.89
N PRO A 182 13.05 17.24 12.06
CA PRO A 182 12.74 18.04 13.23
C PRO A 182 12.81 17.25 14.53
N GLU A 183 13.11 17.91 15.64
CA GLU A 183 13.36 17.27 16.94
C GLU A 183 12.13 16.49 17.44
N ASP A 184 10.93 17.02 17.27
CA ASP A 184 9.66 16.37 17.62
C ASP A 184 9.39 15.07 16.81
N VAL A 185 9.75 15.08 15.52
CA VAL A 185 9.67 13.89 14.66
C VAL A 185 10.76 12.88 15.02
N GLN A 186 11.96 13.39 15.33
CA GLN A 186 13.09 12.56 15.76
C GLN A 186 12.79 11.85 17.08
N GLU A 187 12.15 12.52 18.05
CA GLU A 187 11.70 11.93 19.31
C GLU A 187 10.76 10.74 19.06
N LYS A 188 9.75 10.92 18.19
CA LYS A 188 8.79 9.87 17.81
C LYS A 188 9.45 8.69 17.12
N LEU A 189 10.41 8.93 16.24
CA LEU A 189 11.20 7.89 15.58
C LEU A 189 12.11 7.14 16.55
N GLY A 190 12.75 7.84 17.49
CA GLY A 190 13.56 7.25 18.55
C GLY A 190 12.75 6.34 19.46
N ALA A 191 11.54 6.76 19.82
CA ALA A 191 10.59 5.94 20.57
C ALA A 191 10.21 4.67 19.81
N ALA A 192 9.87 4.78 18.51
CA ALA A 192 9.56 3.63 17.68
C ALA A 192 10.76 2.66 17.58
N LEU A 193 11.98 3.16 17.41
CA LEU A 193 13.19 2.33 17.35
C LEU A 193 13.50 1.63 18.68
N ALA A 194 13.31 2.32 19.81
CA ALA A 194 13.46 1.72 21.14
C ALA A 194 12.45 0.59 21.38
N CYS A 195 11.19 0.79 20.98
CA CYS A 195 10.15 -0.23 20.97
C CYS A 195 10.56 -1.45 20.13
N ARG A 196 10.95 -1.19 18.87
CA ARG A 196 11.39 -2.25 17.95
C ARG A 196 12.57 -3.07 18.51
N ALA A 197 13.53 -2.40 19.16
CA ALA A 197 14.67 -3.08 19.79
C ALA A 197 14.26 -4.03 20.94
N LYS A 198 13.07 -3.83 21.54
CA LYS A 198 12.54 -4.68 22.61
C LYS A 198 11.74 -5.86 22.08
N VAL A 199 10.97 -5.68 21.01
CA VAL A 199 10.06 -6.72 20.49
C VAL A 199 10.68 -7.56 19.38
N THR A 200 11.81 -7.13 18.78
CA THR A 200 12.50 -7.92 17.75
C THR A 200 13.31 -9.04 18.40
N ASN A 201 12.96 -10.29 18.10
CA ASN A 201 13.64 -11.47 18.64
C ASN A 201 15.05 -11.63 18.05
N ASP A 202 15.94 -12.19 18.86
CA ASP A 202 17.26 -12.62 18.39
C ASP A 202 17.12 -13.78 17.38
N PRO A 203 17.56 -13.60 16.13
CA PRO A 203 17.48 -14.66 15.11
C PRO A 203 18.19 -15.95 15.52
N ALA A 204 19.23 -15.87 16.37
CA ALA A 204 19.95 -17.04 16.87
C ALA A 204 19.14 -17.88 17.88
N SER A 205 18.10 -17.30 18.47
CA SER A 205 17.19 -17.99 19.39
C SER A 205 16.03 -18.70 18.71
N LEU A 206 15.81 -18.46 17.40
CA LEU A 206 14.69 -18.99 16.65
C LEU A 206 15.04 -20.30 15.94
N PRO A 207 14.08 -21.24 15.80
CA PRO A 207 14.25 -22.42 14.96
C PRO A 207 14.49 -22.01 13.50
N TRP A 208 15.23 -22.84 12.74
CA TRP A 208 15.60 -22.52 11.36
C TRP A 208 14.39 -22.26 10.42
N GLN A 209 13.22 -22.84 10.73
CA GLN A 209 11.97 -22.64 9.99
C GLN A 209 11.40 -21.23 10.13
N GLU A 210 11.72 -20.55 11.23
CA GLU A 210 11.28 -19.19 11.55
C GLU A 210 12.31 -18.13 11.15
N TYR A 211 13.46 -18.57 10.59
CA TYR A 211 14.51 -17.65 10.18
C TYR A 211 14.05 -16.78 9.01
N ASN A 212 14.15 -15.46 9.20
CA ASN A 212 13.79 -14.45 8.21
C ASN A 212 14.94 -13.44 8.07
N PHE A 213 15.44 -13.28 6.84
CA PHE A 213 16.53 -12.34 6.53
C PHE A 213 16.24 -10.90 6.95
N SER A 214 15.01 -10.45 6.76
CA SER A 214 14.60 -9.12 7.13
C SER A 214 14.64 -8.90 8.64
N GLN A 215 14.13 -9.87 9.42
CA GLN A 215 14.22 -9.87 10.88
C GLN A 215 15.66 -9.89 11.39
N ALA A 216 16.51 -10.75 10.81
CA ALA A 216 17.91 -10.84 11.19
C ALA A 216 18.66 -9.53 10.91
N ARG A 217 18.41 -8.91 9.74
CA ARG A 217 18.97 -7.61 9.38
C ARG A 217 18.48 -6.51 10.33
N ALA A 218 17.20 -6.46 10.61
CA ALA A 218 16.60 -5.48 11.53
C ALA A 218 17.19 -5.61 12.93
N TYR A 219 17.29 -6.85 13.47
CA TYR A 219 17.91 -7.11 14.77
C TYR A 219 19.33 -6.58 14.84
N ASN A 220 20.18 -6.94 13.87
CA ASN A 220 21.57 -6.49 13.84
C ASN A 220 21.67 -4.95 13.81
N LEU A 221 20.91 -4.30 12.93
CA LEU A 221 20.90 -2.82 12.85
C LEU A 221 20.43 -2.18 14.15
N LEU A 222 19.42 -2.74 14.81
CA LEU A 222 18.91 -2.24 16.09
C LEU A 222 19.94 -2.41 17.21
N GLN A 223 20.69 -3.52 17.24
CA GLN A 223 21.74 -3.74 18.23
C GLN A 223 22.98 -2.87 18.00
N GLU A 224 23.44 -2.75 16.76
CA GLU A 224 24.58 -1.91 16.39
C GLU A 224 24.38 -0.44 16.76
N ASN A 225 23.15 0.05 16.63
CA ASN A 225 22.82 1.46 16.85
C ASN A 225 22.12 1.72 18.21
N LYS A 226 22.03 0.74 19.09
CA LYS A 226 21.27 0.79 20.35
C LYS A 226 21.56 2.01 21.22
N ALA A 227 22.78 2.53 21.18
CA ALA A 227 23.17 3.70 21.96
C ALA A 227 22.42 4.98 21.54
N GLN A 228 21.98 5.06 20.28
CA GLN A 228 21.34 6.27 19.74
C GLN A 228 19.93 6.54 20.29
N TRP A 229 19.22 5.48 20.72
CA TRP A 229 17.89 5.59 21.32
C TRP A 229 17.81 5.07 22.75
N SER A 230 18.96 5.07 23.46
CA SER A 230 19.06 4.62 24.86
C SER A 230 18.26 5.48 25.85
N ASP A 231 17.97 6.73 25.47
CA ASP A 231 17.21 7.67 26.29
C ASP A 231 15.71 7.33 26.33
N PHE A 232 15.23 6.64 25.33
CA PHE A 232 13.86 6.14 25.25
C PHE A 232 13.74 4.82 26.02
N ARG A 233 12.83 4.77 27.00
CA ARG A 233 12.69 3.62 27.92
C ARG A 233 11.34 2.94 27.78
N PRO A 234 11.20 1.95 26.88
CA PRO A 234 10.02 1.10 26.87
C PRO A 234 9.88 0.37 28.23
N TYR A 235 8.65 0.25 28.70
CA TYR A 235 8.29 -0.43 29.95
C TYR A 235 7.25 -1.51 29.71
N THR A 236 7.11 -2.46 30.63
CA THR A 236 6.14 -3.55 30.52
C THR A 236 4.92 -3.27 31.36
N SER A 237 3.74 -3.37 30.76
CA SER A 237 2.46 -3.32 31.42
C SER A 237 1.56 -4.42 30.87
N PHE A 238 0.84 -5.17 31.73
CA PHE A 238 -0.02 -6.31 31.33
C PHE A 238 0.63 -7.33 30.39
N ASN A 239 1.93 -7.60 30.61
CA ASN A 239 2.75 -8.51 29.77
C ASN A 239 3.01 -8.02 28.34
N GLU A 240 2.79 -6.76 28.04
CA GLU A 240 3.09 -6.10 26.78
C GLU A 240 4.06 -4.95 26.99
N TRP A 241 4.83 -4.62 25.92
CA TRP A 241 5.75 -3.49 25.94
C TRP A 241 5.05 -2.23 25.48
N PHE A 242 5.27 -1.14 26.23
CA PHE A 242 4.76 0.20 25.92
C PHE A 242 5.89 1.22 25.93
N ILE A 243 5.66 2.34 25.27
CA ILE A 243 6.49 3.52 25.37
C ILE A 243 5.59 4.76 25.54
N ARG A 244 6.08 5.76 26.25
CA ARG A 244 5.36 7.02 26.43
C ARG A 244 5.94 8.08 25.49
N VAL A 245 5.09 8.69 24.66
CA VAL A 245 5.43 9.75 23.70
C VAL A 245 4.35 10.82 23.81
N ASP A 246 4.73 12.08 23.97
CA ASP A 246 3.80 13.21 24.12
C ASP A 246 2.76 13.02 25.26
N GLY A 247 3.07 12.19 26.27
CA GLY A 247 2.17 11.87 27.38
C GLY A 247 1.21 10.71 27.10
N GLU A 248 1.19 10.17 25.90
CA GLU A 248 0.37 9.01 25.52
C GLU A 248 1.15 7.70 25.66
N GLU A 249 0.46 6.63 26.05
CA GLU A 249 1.02 5.28 26.14
C GLU A 249 0.78 4.55 24.83
N ILE A 250 1.88 4.20 24.13
CA ILE A 250 1.86 3.57 22.82
C ILE A 250 2.35 2.14 22.94
N PRO A 251 1.63 1.13 22.43
CA PRO A 251 2.10 -0.24 22.43
C PRO A 251 3.26 -0.44 21.46
N CYS A 252 4.27 -1.20 21.88
CA CYS A 252 5.41 -1.58 21.04
C CYS A 252 5.10 -2.74 20.09
N SER A 253 4.20 -3.65 20.48
CA SER A 253 3.57 -4.61 19.58
C SER A 253 2.41 -3.90 18.90
N GLY A 254 2.61 -3.53 17.63
CA GLY A 254 1.56 -2.84 16.89
C GLY A 254 0.34 -3.75 16.69
N PHE A 255 -0.75 -3.44 17.37
CA PHE A 255 -2.06 -3.93 16.95
C PHE A 255 -2.49 -3.08 15.75
N ILE A 256 -2.48 -3.68 14.57
CA ILE A 256 -3.18 -3.09 13.42
C ILE A 256 -4.63 -3.48 13.62
N ASP A 257 -5.45 -2.56 14.11
CA ASP A 257 -6.89 -2.70 14.02
C ASP A 257 -7.26 -2.55 12.55
N PHE A 258 -7.56 -3.67 11.88
CA PHE A 258 -7.94 -3.69 10.46
C PHE A 258 -9.33 -3.11 10.21
N MET A 259 -9.98 -2.52 11.22
CA MET A 259 -11.36 -2.04 11.16
C MET A 259 -11.52 -0.52 11.05
N ASP A 260 -10.45 0.27 11.02
CA ASP A 260 -10.55 1.72 10.79
C ASP A 260 -10.26 2.13 9.34
#